data_79f659a8d3b0a2cfbd4a66b2a8cb0345
#
_entry.id   79f659a8d3b0a2cfbd4a66b2a8cb0345
#
_cell.length_a   1.000
_cell.length_b   1.000
_cell.length_c   1.000
_cell.angle_alpha   90.00
_cell.angle_beta   90.00
_cell.angle_gamma   90.00
#
_symmetry.space_group_name_H-M   'P 1'
#
loop_
_entity.id
_entity.type
_entity.pdbx_description
1 polymer ?
#
loop_
_entity_poly.entity_id
_entity_poly.type
_entity_poly.pdbx_seq_one_letter_code
_entity_poly.pdbx_strand_id
1 'polypeptide(L)'
;MLNVKFLEAELRDQFFLDDNKRAWIIGFSGGKDSTMLLQLVWNSIKQFPAEIRQMREVYVICNNTLVENPKILDYTDKILNKIEKAAAEQGMPFRVVRTTPKLEDTFWLNLIGRGYPAPNNVFRWCTERLKINPTTKFILDTVSKTGEAILLLGTREDESTNRAKNMRKHERIGQRLRRHILPNTYAYAPLKDVTTAEVWQYLLQVPSPWGASNRDLITLYSNASGGDCPLVVDTTTPSCGQSRFGCWVCTVVSKDKSMTALIDNGEEWMLPLLELRDLLAVSRDSDYYRETRRRDGTEKEGQMGPYRPWFRAKILEEVLKAQEAIQIEEPQMSLISYQELVAIQILWYRDSIFEFRVSDIYNQIFNSDMMKSDKLEEQKRREAEILQQVCKESSEDIALINEMLTLQKSKILLRKKRGLSDDLETSLERFLDKIVPK
;
A
#
# COMPACT_ATOMS: atom_id res chain seq x y z
N MET A 1 -8.60 -22.42 -26.36
CA MET A 1 -9.19 -23.23 -25.27
C MET A 1 -8.10 -23.55 -24.26
N LEU A 2 -8.32 -23.22 -23.00
CA LEU A 2 -7.35 -23.38 -21.92
C LEU A 2 -6.90 -24.85 -21.78
N ASN A 3 -5.62 -25.10 -21.89
CA ASN A 3 -5.04 -26.40 -21.68
C ASN A 3 -4.53 -26.55 -20.23
N VAL A 4 -5.42 -26.80 -19.28
CA VAL A 4 -5.10 -26.96 -17.86
C VAL A 4 -4.06 -28.04 -17.62
N LYS A 5 -4.16 -29.18 -18.33
CA LYS A 5 -3.20 -30.29 -18.19
C LYS A 5 -1.78 -29.89 -18.59
N PHE A 6 -1.65 -29.06 -19.62
CA PHE A 6 -0.35 -28.51 -20.05
C PHE A 6 0.23 -27.60 -18.96
N LEU A 7 -0.55 -26.66 -18.43
CA LEU A 7 -0.10 -25.75 -17.37
C LEU A 7 0.33 -26.52 -16.10
N GLU A 8 -0.45 -27.53 -15.71
CA GLU A 8 -0.11 -28.39 -14.58
C GLU A 8 1.17 -29.20 -14.84
N ALA A 9 1.35 -29.72 -16.08
CA ALA A 9 2.58 -30.43 -16.46
C ALA A 9 3.81 -29.54 -16.38
N GLU A 10 3.72 -28.31 -16.92
CA GLU A 10 4.76 -27.30 -16.85
C GLU A 10 5.14 -26.94 -15.39
N LEU A 11 4.14 -26.78 -14.52
CA LEU A 11 4.35 -26.52 -13.11
C LEU A 11 5.01 -27.70 -12.39
N ARG A 12 4.58 -28.94 -12.67
CA ARG A 12 5.22 -30.14 -12.09
C ARG A 12 6.65 -30.29 -12.55
N ASP A 13 6.90 -30.11 -13.85
CA ASP A 13 8.24 -30.17 -14.42
C ASP A 13 9.15 -29.13 -13.76
N GLN A 14 8.70 -27.87 -13.63
CA GLN A 14 9.48 -26.83 -12.95
C GLN A 14 9.66 -27.12 -11.45
N PHE A 15 8.68 -27.73 -10.79
CA PHE A 15 8.79 -28.11 -9.38
C PHE A 15 9.84 -29.19 -9.16
N PHE A 16 10.02 -30.09 -10.11
CA PHE A 16 10.90 -31.24 -10.00
C PHE A 16 12.33 -30.97 -10.53
N LEU A 17 12.46 -30.11 -11.54
CA LEU A 17 13.72 -29.89 -12.30
C LEU A 17 14.88 -29.31 -11.50
N ASP A 18 14.58 -28.55 -10.48
CA ASP A 18 15.64 -27.83 -9.75
C ASP A 18 16.05 -28.62 -8.53
N ASP A 19 17.07 -29.39 -8.43
CA ASP A 19 17.56 -30.07 -7.22
C ASP A 19 16.92 -29.63 -5.87
N ASN A 20 15.72 -29.11 -5.98
CA ASN A 20 14.68 -28.75 -5.00
C ASN A 20 15.09 -27.83 -3.83
N LYS A 21 16.08 -26.94 -4.06
CA LYS A 21 16.51 -26.00 -3.02
C LYS A 21 15.87 -24.63 -3.12
N ARG A 22 15.30 -24.26 -4.29
CA ARG A 22 14.69 -22.95 -4.50
C ARG A 22 13.29 -22.90 -3.86
N ALA A 23 13.09 -21.99 -2.93
CA ALA A 23 11.74 -21.73 -2.40
C ALA A 23 10.83 -21.16 -3.49
N TRP A 24 9.57 -21.56 -3.50
CA TRP A 24 8.55 -20.94 -4.33
C TRP A 24 7.80 -19.89 -3.54
N ILE A 25 7.60 -18.71 -4.12
CA ILE A 25 6.87 -17.61 -3.50
C ILE A 25 5.75 -17.21 -4.45
N ILE A 26 4.51 -17.48 -4.05
CA ILE A 26 3.30 -17.19 -4.83
C ILE A 26 2.71 -15.87 -4.32
N GLY A 27 2.64 -14.85 -5.19
CA GLY A 27 1.94 -13.60 -4.90
C GLY A 27 0.43 -13.83 -4.92
N PHE A 28 -0.22 -13.69 -3.77
CA PHE A 28 -1.65 -13.87 -3.60
C PHE A 28 -2.33 -12.57 -3.17
N SER A 29 -3.24 -12.06 -3.97
CA SER A 29 -4.01 -10.84 -3.70
C SER A 29 -5.49 -11.08 -3.40
N GLY A 30 -5.92 -12.34 -3.35
CA GLY A 30 -7.35 -12.70 -3.27
C GLY A 30 -8.13 -12.49 -4.57
N GLY A 31 -7.52 -11.93 -5.62
CA GLY A 31 -8.15 -11.72 -6.91
C GLY A 31 -8.15 -12.98 -7.79
N LYS A 32 -8.95 -12.95 -8.88
CA LYS A 32 -9.18 -14.08 -9.78
C LYS A 32 -7.89 -14.74 -10.31
N ASP A 33 -6.93 -13.92 -10.73
CA ASP A 33 -5.70 -14.41 -11.37
C ASP A 33 -4.78 -15.11 -10.36
N SER A 34 -4.61 -14.53 -9.17
CA SER A 34 -3.81 -15.13 -8.10
C SER A 34 -4.49 -16.37 -7.51
N THR A 35 -5.82 -16.42 -7.49
CA THR A 35 -6.59 -17.59 -7.06
C THR A 35 -6.43 -18.74 -8.05
N MET A 36 -6.56 -18.49 -9.35
CA MET A 36 -6.31 -19.50 -10.37
C MET A 36 -4.88 -20.05 -10.30
N LEU A 37 -3.89 -19.15 -10.19
CA LEU A 37 -2.49 -19.54 -10.06
C LEU A 37 -2.28 -20.49 -8.88
N LEU A 38 -2.76 -20.09 -7.70
CA LEU A 38 -2.59 -20.90 -6.49
C LEU A 38 -3.29 -22.27 -6.59
N GLN A 39 -4.50 -22.33 -7.17
CA GLN A 39 -5.22 -23.59 -7.41
C GLN A 39 -4.45 -24.50 -8.36
N LEU A 40 -3.91 -23.96 -9.46
CA LEU A 40 -3.08 -24.73 -10.41
C LEU A 40 -1.82 -25.29 -9.74
N VAL A 41 -1.11 -24.46 -8.98
CA VAL A 41 0.10 -24.89 -8.26
C VAL A 41 -0.25 -25.95 -7.23
N TRP A 42 -1.35 -25.77 -6.47
CA TRP A 42 -1.80 -26.74 -5.49
C TRP A 42 -2.12 -28.09 -6.13
N ASN A 43 -2.95 -28.09 -7.16
CA ASN A 43 -3.36 -29.30 -7.87
C ASN A 43 -2.17 -30.01 -8.53
N SER A 44 -1.21 -29.25 -9.05
CA SER A 44 0.03 -29.81 -9.62
C SER A 44 0.87 -30.51 -8.56
N ILE A 45 1.11 -29.89 -7.41
CA ILE A 45 1.92 -30.45 -6.32
C ILE A 45 1.21 -31.63 -5.65
N LYS A 46 -0.12 -31.59 -5.53
CA LYS A 46 -0.90 -32.66 -4.91
C LYS A 46 -0.76 -34.02 -5.59
N GLN A 47 -0.37 -34.04 -6.88
CA GLN A 47 -0.16 -35.27 -7.65
C GLN A 47 1.14 -36.00 -7.28
N PHE A 48 2.07 -35.35 -6.59
CA PHE A 48 3.31 -35.97 -6.14
C PHE A 48 3.09 -36.79 -4.84
N PRO A 49 3.92 -37.84 -4.60
CA PRO A 49 4.03 -38.47 -3.29
C PRO A 49 4.41 -37.47 -2.18
N ALA A 50 4.08 -37.79 -0.93
CA ALA A 50 4.27 -36.93 0.21
C ALA A 50 5.72 -36.47 0.37
N GLU A 51 6.69 -37.36 0.16
CA GLU A 51 8.11 -37.11 0.26
C GLU A 51 8.57 -36.03 -0.74
N ILE A 52 8.06 -36.09 -1.97
CA ILE A 52 8.37 -35.12 -3.02
C ILE A 52 7.72 -33.76 -2.74
N ARG A 53 6.48 -33.75 -2.23
CA ARG A 53 5.80 -32.49 -1.88
C ARG A 53 6.59 -31.68 -0.86
N GLN A 54 7.21 -32.34 0.12
CA GLN A 54 7.93 -31.71 1.23
C GLN A 54 9.38 -31.32 0.87
N MET A 55 9.87 -31.62 -0.33
CA MET A 55 11.24 -31.29 -0.74
C MET A 55 11.44 -29.77 -0.93
N ARG A 56 10.37 -28.98 -1.06
CA ARG A 56 10.41 -27.55 -1.33
C ARG A 56 9.39 -26.80 -0.50
N GLU A 57 9.79 -25.69 0.09
CA GLU A 57 8.87 -24.74 0.72
C GLU A 57 8.14 -23.89 -0.33
N VAL A 58 6.83 -23.76 -0.16
CA VAL A 58 5.97 -22.94 -1.03
C VAL A 58 5.30 -21.88 -0.16
N TYR A 59 5.67 -20.62 -0.34
CA TYR A 59 5.09 -19.50 0.39
C TYR A 59 3.95 -18.88 -0.41
N VAL A 60 2.81 -18.64 0.26
CA VAL A 60 1.70 -17.85 -0.25
C VAL A 60 1.77 -16.49 0.42
N ILE A 61 2.29 -15.48 -0.29
CA ILE A 61 2.49 -14.15 0.27
C ILE A 61 1.33 -13.23 -0.07
N CYS A 62 0.74 -12.62 0.94
CA CYS A 62 -0.29 -11.61 0.80
C CYS A 62 0.12 -10.31 1.50
N ASN A 63 0.06 -9.19 0.78
CA ASN A 63 0.33 -7.87 1.36
C ASN A 63 -0.96 -7.27 1.90
N ASN A 64 -0.97 -6.93 3.19
CA ASN A 64 -1.95 -6.03 3.76
C ASN A 64 -1.34 -4.62 3.85
N THR A 65 -1.85 -3.70 3.07
CA THR A 65 -1.36 -2.31 3.03
C THR A 65 -1.85 -1.47 4.21
N LEU A 66 -2.69 -2.03 5.08
CA LEU A 66 -3.42 -1.38 6.19
C LEU A 66 -4.47 -0.35 5.73
N VAL A 67 -4.66 -0.21 4.43
CA VAL A 67 -5.68 0.65 3.79
C VAL A 67 -6.35 -0.09 2.61
N GLU A 68 -6.40 -1.41 2.65
CA GLU A 68 -7.15 -2.21 1.66
C GLU A 68 -8.66 -2.02 1.84
N ASN A 69 -9.43 -2.25 0.77
CA ASN A 69 -10.88 -2.28 0.87
C ASN A 69 -11.32 -3.32 1.92
N PRO A 70 -12.14 -2.95 2.93
CA PRO A 70 -12.45 -3.84 4.06
C PRO A 70 -13.10 -5.17 3.66
N LYS A 71 -14.00 -5.16 2.68
CA LYS A 71 -14.66 -6.39 2.20
C LYS A 71 -13.67 -7.33 1.53
N ILE A 72 -12.71 -6.75 0.80
CA ILE A 72 -11.66 -7.53 0.14
C ILE A 72 -10.68 -8.09 1.17
N LEU A 73 -10.35 -7.30 2.19
CA LEU A 73 -9.47 -7.74 3.27
C LEU A 73 -10.10 -8.91 4.04
N ASP A 74 -11.36 -8.79 4.46
CA ASP A 74 -12.09 -9.85 5.16
C ASP A 74 -12.18 -11.13 4.31
N TYR A 75 -12.58 -11.00 3.03
CA TYR A 75 -12.60 -12.12 2.10
C TYR A 75 -11.24 -12.79 1.98
N THR A 76 -10.19 -12.00 1.76
CA THR A 76 -8.83 -12.52 1.57
C THR A 76 -8.31 -13.22 2.81
N ASP A 77 -8.54 -12.68 4.00
CA ASP A 77 -8.13 -13.30 5.27
C ASP A 77 -8.87 -14.62 5.53
N LYS A 78 -10.17 -14.70 5.23
CA LYS A 78 -10.93 -15.94 5.28
C LYS A 78 -10.36 -17.01 4.34
N ILE A 79 -9.98 -16.62 3.12
CA ILE A 79 -9.34 -17.54 2.17
C ILE A 79 -7.97 -18.00 2.65
N LEU A 80 -7.12 -17.10 3.13
CA LEU A 80 -5.81 -17.43 3.64
C LEU A 80 -5.86 -18.41 4.82
N ASN A 81 -6.80 -18.22 5.75
CA ASN A 81 -7.02 -19.14 6.87
C ASN A 81 -7.45 -20.55 6.39
N LYS A 82 -8.31 -20.61 5.35
CA LYS A 82 -8.69 -21.89 4.74
C LYS A 82 -7.51 -22.57 4.05
N ILE A 83 -6.63 -21.80 3.38
CA ILE A 83 -5.42 -22.32 2.75
C ILE A 83 -4.47 -22.91 3.80
N GLU A 84 -4.22 -22.22 4.90
CA GLU A 84 -3.37 -22.72 6.00
C GLU A 84 -3.90 -24.02 6.58
N LYS A 85 -5.21 -24.06 6.89
CA LYS A 85 -5.87 -25.25 7.43
C LYS A 85 -5.78 -26.43 6.46
N ALA A 86 -6.17 -26.21 5.21
CA ALA A 86 -6.14 -27.27 4.19
C ALA A 86 -4.71 -27.74 3.88
N ALA A 87 -3.72 -26.87 3.94
CA ALA A 87 -2.32 -27.26 3.76
C ALA A 87 -1.85 -28.23 4.83
N ALA A 88 -2.19 -27.96 6.10
CA ALA A 88 -1.89 -28.85 7.21
C ALA A 88 -2.64 -30.20 7.09
N GLU A 89 -3.95 -30.16 6.81
CA GLU A 89 -4.79 -31.36 6.70
C GLU A 89 -4.42 -32.30 5.53
N GLN A 90 -3.98 -31.70 4.39
CA GLN A 90 -3.64 -32.45 3.18
C GLN A 90 -2.12 -32.75 3.05
N GLY A 91 -1.31 -32.39 4.04
CA GLY A 91 0.15 -32.58 3.99
C GLY A 91 0.79 -31.83 2.83
N MET A 92 0.32 -30.60 2.55
CA MET A 92 0.84 -29.75 1.47
C MET A 92 1.91 -28.79 1.99
N PRO A 93 2.95 -28.45 1.17
CA PRO A 93 4.08 -27.63 1.60
C PRO A 93 3.79 -26.12 1.60
N PHE A 94 2.53 -25.72 1.67
CA PHE A 94 2.14 -24.32 1.61
C PHE A 94 2.20 -23.63 2.98
N ARG A 95 2.86 -22.47 3.02
CA ARG A 95 2.91 -21.58 4.19
C ARG A 95 2.38 -20.21 3.81
N VAL A 96 1.34 -19.76 4.48
CA VAL A 96 0.79 -18.42 4.29
C VAL A 96 1.62 -17.40 5.04
N VAL A 97 1.93 -16.30 4.37
CA VAL A 97 2.68 -15.18 4.94
C VAL A 97 1.93 -13.88 4.66
N ARG A 98 1.55 -13.20 5.72
CA ARG A 98 0.94 -11.87 5.65
C ARG A 98 2.03 -10.82 5.90
N THR A 99 2.24 -9.93 4.94
CA THR A 99 3.20 -8.84 5.08
C THR A 99 2.49 -7.51 5.26
N THR A 100 3.05 -6.66 6.12
CA THR A 100 2.56 -5.31 6.37
C THR A 100 3.71 -4.31 6.20
N PRO A 101 3.43 -3.05 5.85
CA PRO A 101 4.43 -2.01 5.84
C PRO A 101 4.97 -1.79 7.27
N LYS A 102 6.22 -1.35 7.38
CA LYS A 102 6.76 -0.83 8.63
C LYS A 102 6.03 0.44 9.01
N LEU A 103 6.05 0.81 10.30
CA LEU A 103 5.39 2.01 10.80
C LEU A 103 5.77 3.26 10.00
N GLU A 104 7.06 3.45 9.71
CA GLU A 104 7.56 4.59 8.93
C GLU A 104 7.07 4.63 7.48
N ASP A 105 6.58 3.51 6.96
CA ASP A 105 6.09 3.35 5.58
C ASP A 105 4.56 3.35 5.47
N THR A 106 3.81 3.35 6.59
CA THR A 106 2.34 3.32 6.57
C THR A 106 1.75 4.54 5.86
N PHE A 107 0.53 4.37 5.35
CA PHE A 107 -0.13 5.39 4.53
C PHE A 107 -0.35 6.69 5.31
N TRP A 108 -0.97 6.59 6.48
CA TRP A 108 -1.34 7.76 7.27
C TRP A 108 -0.12 8.49 7.84
N LEU A 109 0.90 7.76 8.26
CA LEU A 109 2.12 8.41 8.75
C LEU A 109 2.83 9.21 7.66
N ASN A 110 2.82 8.74 6.42
CA ASN A 110 3.40 9.49 5.31
C ASN A 110 2.51 10.66 4.88
N LEU A 111 1.21 10.47 4.79
CA LEU A 111 0.28 11.49 4.34
C LEU A 111 0.07 12.57 5.41
N ILE A 112 -0.30 12.21 6.64
CA ILE A 112 -0.59 13.13 7.74
C ILE A 112 0.68 13.54 8.47
N GLY A 113 1.52 12.57 8.85
CA GLY A 113 2.73 12.80 9.61
C GLY A 113 3.78 13.59 8.82
N ARG A 114 4.05 13.22 7.56
CA ARG A 114 5.05 13.88 6.70
C ARG A 114 4.46 14.87 5.70
N GLY A 115 3.14 14.93 5.56
CA GLY A 115 2.47 15.81 4.60
C GLY A 115 2.63 15.41 3.14
N TYR A 116 2.90 14.12 2.82
CA TYR A 116 2.95 13.70 1.44
C TYR A 116 1.58 13.91 0.78
N PRO A 117 1.53 14.42 -0.46
CA PRO A 117 0.27 14.52 -1.17
C PRO A 117 -0.30 13.14 -1.46
N ALA A 118 -1.62 13.06 -1.60
CA ALA A 118 -2.28 11.84 -2.02
C ALA A 118 -1.68 11.33 -3.34
N PRO A 119 -1.55 9.99 -3.53
CA PRO A 119 -0.86 9.42 -4.70
C PRO A 119 -1.53 9.78 -6.03
N ASN A 120 -0.72 9.98 -7.07
CA ASN A 120 -1.20 10.15 -8.44
C ASN A 120 -0.40 9.27 -9.41
N ASN A 121 -0.66 9.37 -10.72
CA ASN A 121 0.01 8.55 -11.73
C ASN A 121 1.53 8.75 -11.79
N VAL A 122 2.03 9.91 -11.41
CA VAL A 122 3.45 10.28 -11.45
C VAL A 122 4.14 9.97 -10.10
N PHE A 123 3.46 10.24 -8.99
CA PHE A 123 4.01 10.11 -7.64
C PHE A 123 3.28 9.01 -6.85
N ARG A 124 3.65 7.76 -7.11
CA ARG A 124 3.09 6.54 -6.49
C ARG A 124 3.92 6.05 -5.31
N TRP A 125 4.26 6.91 -4.38
CA TRP A 125 5.02 6.56 -3.18
C TRP A 125 4.41 5.41 -2.37
N CYS A 126 3.08 5.29 -2.39
CA CYS A 126 2.35 4.22 -1.70
C CYS A 126 2.69 2.83 -2.25
N THR A 127 2.89 2.67 -3.56
CA THR A 127 3.21 1.37 -4.16
C THR A 127 4.54 0.82 -3.64
N GLU A 128 5.56 1.67 -3.59
CA GLU A 128 6.87 1.29 -3.07
C GLU A 128 6.79 0.94 -1.58
N ARG A 129 6.23 1.83 -0.76
CA ARG A 129 6.22 1.70 0.70
C ARG A 129 5.30 0.60 1.21
N LEU A 130 4.07 0.51 0.65
CA LEU A 130 3.05 -0.40 1.18
C LEU A 130 3.10 -1.80 0.57
N LYS A 131 3.63 -1.95 -0.66
CA LYS A 131 3.59 -3.23 -1.39
C LYS A 131 4.97 -3.77 -1.71
N ILE A 132 5.85 -2.95 -2.33
CA ILE A 132 7.16 -3.44 -2.79
C ILE A 132 8.10 -3.70 -1.62
N ASN A 133 8.26 -2.75 -0.69
CA ASN A 133 9.20 -2.89 0.42
C ASN A 133 8.92 -4.09 1.32
N PRO A 134 7.67 -4.34 1.81
CA PRO A 134 7.38 -5.52 2.62
C PRO A 134 7.65 -6.83 1.89
N THR A 135 7.23 -6.91 0.61
CA THR A 135 7.46 -8.09 -0.23
C THR A 135 8.95 -8.32 -0.49
N THR A 136 9.69 -7.27 -0.84
CA THR A 136 11.14 -7.34 -1.09
C THR A 136 11.89 -7.84 0.14
N LYS A 137 11.53 -7.31 1.32
CA LYS A 137 12.14 -7.78 2.57
C LYS A 137 11.92 -9.29 2.76
N PHE A 138 10.68 -9.76 2.60
CA PHE A 138 10.37 -11.19 2.74
C PHE A 138 11.14 -12.05 1.72
N ILE A 139 11.20 -11.62 0.45
CA ILE A 139 11.95 -12.35 -0.59
C ILE A 139 13.44 -12.45 -0.23
N LEU A 140 14.07 -11.35 0.19
CA LEU A 140 15.49 -11.33 0.56
C LEU A 140 15.76 -12.18 1.81
N ASP A 141 14.87 -12.14 2.80
CA ASP A 141 14.96 -12.99 4.00
C ASP A 141 14.82 -14.48 3.62
N THR A 142 13.99 -14.81 2.63
CA THR A 142 13.85 -16.17 2.12
C THR A 142 15.09 -16.61 1.34
N VAL A 143 15.57 -15.77 0.41
CA VAL A 143 16.80 -16.03 -0.35
C VAL A 143 18.01 -16.24 0.57
N SER A 144 18.11 -15.48 1.66
CA SER A 144 19.19 -15.65 2.63
C SER A 144 19.19 -17.03 3.31
N LYS A 145 18.02 -17.67 3.42
CA LYS A 145 17.86 -19.00 4.03
C LYS A 145 18.00 -20.13 3.03
N THR A 146 17.47 -19.95 1.81
CA THR A 146 17.35 -21.02 0.80
C THR A 146 18.34 -20.88 -0.35
N GLY A 147 19.13 -19.78 -0.39
CA GLY A 147 20.07 -19.46 -1.46
C GLY A 147 19.42 -18.80 -2.67
N GLU A 148 18.30 -19.31 -3.14
CA GLU A 148 17.56 -18.79 -4.30
C GLU A 148 16.04 -18.92 -4.10
N ALA A 149 15.25 -18.10 -4.82
CA ALA A 149 13.79 -18.17 -4.82
C ALA A 149 13.20 -17.99 -6.23
N ILE A 150 12.03 -18.60 -6.46
CA ILE A 150 11.21 -18.41 -7.66
C ILE A 150 9.91 -17.72 -7.26
N LEU A 151 9.66 -16.53 -7.84
CA LEU A 151 8.41 -15.81 -7.70
C LEU A 151 7.41 -16.30 -8.74
N LEU A 152 6.30 -16.87 -8.32
CA LEU A 152 5.19 -17.22 -9.18
C LEU A 152 4.19 -16.07 -9.20
N LEU A 153 3.93 -15.54 -10.38
CA LEU A 153 3.11 -14.37 -10.60
C LEU A 153 1.91 -14.71 -11.47
N GLY A 154 0.71 -14.37 -11.03
CA GLY A 154 -0.54 -14.49 -11.79
C GLY A 154 -0.72 -13.38 -12.85
N THR A 155 0.38 -12.80 -13.36
CA THR A 155 0.33 -11.73 -14.35
C THR A 155 0.09 -12.29 -15.75
N ARG A 156 -0.79 -11.61 -16.52
CA ARG A 156 -1.20 -12.02 -17.86
C ARG A 156 -1.02 -10.88 -18.88
N GLU A 157 -0.75 -11.21 -20.15
CA GLU A 157 -0.68 -10.23 -21.24
C GLU A 157 -2.04 -9.56 -21.48
N ASP A 158 -3.13 -10.30 -21.32
CA ASP A 158 -4.51 -9.85 -21.51
C ASP A 158 -4.97 -8.74 -20.55
N GLU A 159 -4.24 -8.49 -19.46
CA GLU A 159 -4.63 -7.48 -18.47
C GLU A 159 -4.44 -6.03 -18.94
N SER A 160 -3.44 -5.74 -19.76
CA SER A 160 -3.24 -4.44 -20.39
C SER A 160 -2.13 -4.45 -21.45
N THR A 161 -2.25 -3.57 -22.45
CA THR A 161 -1.24 -3.39 -23.49
C THR A 161 0.15 -3.04 -22.97
N ASN A 162 0.24 -2.26 -21.89
CA ASN A 162 1.53 -1.94 -21.24
C ASN A 162 2.13 -3.17 -20.56
N ARG A 163 1.30 -4.03 -19.96
CA ARG A 163 1.75 -5.27 -19.33
C ARG A 163 2.26 -6.26 -20.36
N ALA A 164 1.53 -6.45 -21.47
CA ALA A 164 1.97 -7.26 -22.59
C ALA A 164 3.33 -6.80 -23.15
N LYS A 165 3.49 -5.50 -23.41
CA LYS A 165 4.77 -4.94 -23.89
C LYS A 165 5.93 -5.21 -22.91
N ASN A 166 5.70 -5.00 -21.61
CA ASN A 166 6.72 -5.23 -20.59
C ASN A 166 7.07 -6.72 -20.45
N MET A 167 6.10 -7.62 -20.53
CA MET A 167 6.34 -9.05 -20.46
C MET A 167 7.17 -9.51 -21.66
N ARG A 168 6.81 -9.14 -22.89
CA ARG A 168 7.55 -9.48 -24.12
C ARG A 168 8.98 -8.93 -24.13
N LYS A 169 9.21 -7.73 -23.59
CA LYS A 169 10.53 -7.12 -23.50
C LYS A 169 11.52 -7.94 -22.65
N HIS A 170 11.02 -8.65 -21.65
CA HIS A 170 11.82 -9.42 -20.70
C HIS A 170 11.74 -10.93 -20.95
N GLU A 171 11.01 -11.36 -21.97
CA GLU A 171 10.89 -12.76 -22.36
C GLU A 171 12.14 -13.23 -23.11
N ARG A 172 12.58 -14.43 -22.78
CA ARG A 172 13.63 -15.12 -23.52
C ARG A 172 13.03 -16.41 -24.08
N ILE A 173 13.11 -16.57 -25.40
CA ILE A 173 12.59 -17.75 -26.09
C ILE A 173 13.20 -19.02 -25.48
N GLY A 174 12.33 -19.97 -25.12
CA GLY A 174 12.76 -21.27 -24.54
C GLY A 174 13.08 -21.23 -23.03
N GLN A 175 12.93 -20.10 -22.34
CA GLN A 175 13.16 -20.01 -20.90
C GLN A 175 11.86 -19.71 -20.14
N ARG A 176 11.46 -20.62 -19.22
CA ARG A 176 10.32 -20.39 -18.30
C ARG A 176 10.64 -19.35 -17.24
N LEU A 177 11.86 -19.39 -16.70
CA LEU A 177 12.31 -18.51 -15.64
C LEU A 177 13.03 -17.31 -16.23
N ARG A 178 12.66 -16.13 -15.76
CA ARG A 178 13.39 -14.89 -16.03
C ARG A 178 14.07 -14.40 -14.75
N ARG A 179 15.24 -13.81 -14.85
CA ARG A 179 15.89 -13.17 -13.70
C ARG A 179 15.02 -12.01 -13.19
N HIS A 180 14.85 -11.94 -11.90
CA HIS A 180 14.23 -10.83 -11.23
C HIS A 180 15.28 -9.75 -10.92
N ILE A 181 14.84 -8.51 -10.61
CA ILE A 181 15.73 -7.42 -10.21
C ILE A 181 16.43 -7.70 -8.87
N LEU A 182 15.80 -8.47 -7.99
CA LEU A 182 16.41 -8.89 -6.74
C LEU A 182 17.44 -10.00 -6.96
N PRO A 183 18.54 -10.00 -6.19
CA PRO A 183 19.57 -11.00 -6.31
C PRO A 183 19.03 -12.40 -6.03
N ASN A 184 19.56 -13.40 -6.74
CA ASN A 184 19.22 -14.82 -6.59
C ASN A 184 17.71 -15.12 -6.65
N THR A 185 16.98 -14.29 -7.37
CA THR A 185 15.53 -14.38 -7.50
C THR A 185 15.16 -14.52 -8.97
N TYR A 186 14.23 -15.42 -9.25
CA TYR A 186 13.67 -15.65 -10.57
C TYR A 186 12.18 -15.38 -10.56
N ALA A 187 11.59 -15.02 -11.69
CA ALA A 187 10.16 -14.85 -11.86
C ALA A 187 9.62 -15.84 -12.89
N TYR A 188 8.48 -16.45 -12.56
CA TYR A 188 7.72 -17.35 -13.39
C TYR A 188 6.26 -16.88 -13.47
N ALA A 189 5.74 -16.72 -14.68
CA ALA A 189 4.37 -16.30 -14.96
C ALA A 189 3.64 -17.37 -15.78
N PRO A 190 3.18 -18.47 -15.17
CA PRO A 190 2.57 -19.58 -15.90
C PRO A 190 1.27 -19.22 -16.60
N LEU A 191 0.60 -18.14 -16.15
CA LEU A 191 -0.68 -17.68 -16.72
C LEU A 191 -0.53 -16.63 -17.82
N LYS A 192 0.70 -16.37 -18.31
CA LYS A 192 0.96 -15.20 -19.19
C LYS A 192 0.03 -15.13 -20.40
N ASP A 193 -0.26 -16.27 -21.03
CA ASP A 193 -1.06 -16.38 -22.25
C ASP A 193 -2.55 -16.66 -21.99
N VAL A 194 -2.99 -16.76 -20.73
CA VAL A 194 -4.35 -17.08 -20.35
C VAL A 194 -5.25 -15.84 -20.45
N THR A 195 -6.37 -15.95 -21.12
CA THR A 195 -7.35 -14.87 -21.25
C THR A 195 -8.22 -14.72 -20.00
N THR A 196 -8.84 -13.56 -19.83
CA THR A 196 -9.76 -13.31 -18.70
C THR A 196 -10.95 -14.27 -18.70
N ALA A 197 -11.49 -14.60 -19.88
CA ALA A 197 -12.57 -15.59 -20.02
C ALA A 197 -12.14 -16.99 -19.53
N GLU A 198 -10.94 -17.41 -19.89
CA GLU A 198 -10.39 -18.72 -19.47
C GLU A 198 -10.10 -18.75 -17.97
N VAL A 199 -9.68 -17.64 -17.34
CA VAL A 199 -9.56 -17.57 -15.87
C VAL A 199 -10.90 -17.83 -15.21
N TRP A 200 -11.96 -17.17 -15.62
CA TRP A 200 -13.29 -17.36 -15.05
C TRP A 200 -13.85 -18.75 -15.34
N GLN A 201 -13.66 -19.26 -16.55
CA GLN A 201 -14.05 -20.63 -16.89
C GLN A 201 -13.38 -21.66 -15.97
N TYR A 202 -12.07 -21.51 -15.72
CA TYR A 202 -11.33 -22.37 -14.80
C TYR A 202 -11.88 -22.31 -13.38
N LEU A 203 -12.07 -21.11 -12.84
CA LEU A 203 -12.57 -20.92 -11.47
C LEU A 203 -13.99 -21.43 -11.28
N LEU A 204 -14.83 -21.44 -12.32
CA LEU A 204 -16.17 -22.01 -12.27
C LEU A 204 -16.17 -23.54 -12.32
N GLN A 205 -15.26 -24.13 -13.08
CA GLN A 205 -15.23 -25.57 -13.34
C GLN A 205 -14.38 -26.35 -12.32
N VAL A 206 -13.33 -25.73 -11.78
CA VAL A 206 -12.38 -26.38 -10.89
C VAL A 206 -12.64 -25.93 -9.44
N PRO A 207 -13.03 -26.86 -8.55
CA PRO A 207 -13.25 -26.52 -7.15
C PRO A 207 -11.95 -26.11 -6.46
N SER A 208 -12.06 -25.19 -5.52
CA SER A 208 -10.94 -24.75 -4.71
C SER A 208 -10.43 -25.89 -3.82
N PRO A 209 -9.14 -26.25 -3.86
CA PRO A 209 -8.58 -27.35 -3.08
C PRO A 209 -8.55 -27.12 -1.57
N TRP A 210 -8.75 -25.88 -1.13
CA TRP A 210 -8.88 -25.50 0.29
C TRP A 210 -10.32 -25.33 0.76
N GLY A 211 -11.31 -25.82 -0.03
CA GLY A 211 -12.72 -25.86 0.37
C GLY A 211 -13.44 -24.50 0.38
N ALA A 212 -12.88 -23.48 -0.27
CA ALA A 212 -13.59 -22.23 -0.48
C ALA A 212 -14.46 -22.30 -1.74
N SER A 213 -15.56 -21.52 -1.77
CA SER A 213 -16.37 -21.38 -2.97
C SER A 213 -15.78 -20.33 -3.90
N ASN A 214 -15.41 -20.71 -5.12
CA ASN A 214 -15.03 -19.75 -6.14
C ASN A 214 -16.21 -18.82 -6.57
N ARG A 215 -17.46 -19.23 -6.27
CA ARG A 215 -18.66 -18.39 -6.50
C ARG A 215 -18.66 -17.15 -5.63
N ASP A 216 -18.12 -17.22 -4.40
CA ASP A 216 -18.00 -16.06 -3.51
C ASP A 216 -17.13 -14.98 -4.16
N LEU A 217 -16.04 -15.40 -4.83
CA LEU A 217 -15.19 -14.47 -5.59
C LEU A 217 -15.94 -13.86 -6.78
N ILE A 218 -16.74 -14.65 -7.50
CA ILE A 218 -17.56 -14.16 -8.62
C ILE A 218 -18.58 -13.14 -8.12
N THR A 219 -19.28 -13.44 -7.02
CA THR A 219 -20.24 -12.52 -6.39
C THR A 219 -19.57 -11.21 -5.99
N LEU A 220 -18.36 -11.30 -5.39
CA LEU A 220 -17.59 -10.12 -5.00
C LEU A 220 -17.26 -9.22 -6.21
N TYR A 221 -16.85 -9.83 -7.33
CA TYR A 221 -16.58 -9.09 -8.56
C TYR A 221 -17.86 -8.51 -9.18
N SER A 222 -18.96 -9.25 -9.16
CA SER A 222 -20.26 -8.80 -9.65
C SER A 222 -20.76 -7.59 -8.85
N ASN A 223 -20.72 -7.66 -7.52
CA ASN A 223 -21.13 -6.56 -6.65
C ASN A 223 -20.28 -5.30 -6.87
N ALA A 224 -18.96 -5.46 -7.06
CA ALA A 224 -18.04 -4.36 -7.33
C ALA A 224 -18.12 -3.82 -8.77
N SER A 225 -18.90 -4.44 -9.66
CA SER A 225 -19.11 -4.02 -11.04
C SER A 225 -20.51 -3.48 -11.31
N GLY A 226 -21.28 -3.21 -10.26
CA GLY A 226 -22.66 -2.73 -10.41
C GLY A 226 -23.66 -3.80 -10.87
N GLY A 227 -23.38 -5.08 -10.55
CA GLY A 227 -24.23 -6.22 -10.92
C GLY A 227 -23.89 -6.87 -12.27
N ASP A 228 -22.96 -6.30 -13.03
CA ASP A 228 -22.50 -6.91 -14.28
C ASP A 228 -21.81 -8.25 -14.01
N CYS A 229 -22.24 -9.28 -14.71
CA CYS A 229 -21.62 -10.60 -14.62
C CYS A 229 -20.16 -10.52 -15.08
N PRO A 230 -19.19 -11.05 -14.30
CA PRO A 230 -17.80 -11.09 -14.72
C PRO A 230 -17.53 -12.01 -15.91
N LEU A 231 -18.54 -12.75 -16.34
CA LEU A 231 -18.50 -13.61 -17.52
C LEU A 231 -18.90 -12.81 -18.76
N VAL A 232 -17.99 -12.66 -19.69
CA VAL A 232 -18.26 -12.04 -20.98
C VAL A 232 -19.01 -13.06 -21.85
N VAL A 233 -20.27 -12.77 -22.13
CA VAL A 233 -21.11 -13.58 -23.04
C VAL A 233 -21.04 -13.05 -24.48
N ASP A 234 -20.65 -11.80 -24.66
CA ASP A 234 -20.54 -11.14 -25.95
C ASP A 234 -19.22 -10.34 -26.07
N THR A 235 -18.54 -10.48 -27.21
CA THR A 235 -17.26 -9.80 -27.50
C THR A 235 -17.41 -8.29 -27.70
N THR A 236 -18.63 -7.77 -27.83
CA THR A 236 -18.94 -6.34 -28.00
C THR A 236 -19.05 -5.63 -26.64
N THR A 237 -19.25 -6.37 -25.55
CA THR A 237 -19.33 -5.80 -24.20
C THR A 237 -17.93 -5.78 -23.56
N PRO A 238 -17.44 -4.62 -23.09
CA PRO A 238 -16.17 -4.58 -22.36
C PRO A 238 -16.24 -5.54 -21.18
N SER A 239 -15.29 -6.47 -21.11
CA SER A 239 -15.23 -7.39 -19.99
C SER A 239 -15.14 -6.62 -18.68
N CYS A 240 -15.80 -7.11 -17.60
CA CYS A 240 -15.78 -6.56 -16.25
C CYS A 240 -14.37 -6.46 -15.62
N GLY A 241 -13.32 -6.52 -16.42
CA GLY A 241 -11.92 -6.39 -16.03
C GLY A 241 -11.53 -5.01 -15.53
N GLN A 242 -12.47 -4.06 -15.39
CA GLN A 242 -12.22 -2.73 -14.82
C GLN A 242 -12.47 -2.63 -13.31
N SER A 243 -13.17 -3.59 -12.68
CA SER A 243 -13.24 -3.65 -11.23
C SER A 243 -11.89 -4.09 -10.68
N ARG A 244 -11.14 -3.14 -10.17
CA ARG A 244 -9.84 -3.36 -9.54
C ARG A 244 -10.03 -3.21 -8.05
N PHE A 245 -9.97 -4.32 -7.36
CA PHE A 245 -9.83 -4.29 -5.92
C PHE A 245 -8.45 -3.77 -5.55
N GLY A 246 -8.42 -2.77 -4.67
CA GLY A 246 -7.20 -2.13 -4.22
C GLY A 246 -7.41 -1.38 -2.92
N CYS A 247 -6.44 -0.54 -2.57
CA CYS A 247 -6.56 0.32 -1.40
C CYS A 247 -7.73 1.29 -1.58
N TRP A 248 -8.60 1.41 -0.59
CA TRP A 248 -9.74 2.34 -0.65
C TRP A 248 -9.32 3.81 -0.72
N VAL A 249 -8.14 4.14 -0.20
CA VAL A 249 -7.53 5.49 -0.28
C VAL A 249 -6.93 5.81 -1.66
N CYS A 250 -7.13 4.98 -2.67
CA CYS A 250 -6.45 5.12 -3.96
C CYS A 250 -6.98 6.31 -4.76
N THR A 251 -6.16 7.34 -4.92
CA THR A 251 -6.47 8.53 -5.71
C THR A 251 -5.82 8.53 -7.11
N VAL A 252 -5.15 7.43 -7.48
CA VAL A 252 -4.56 7.24 -8.83
C VAL A 252 -5.65 7.13 -9.89
N VAL A 253 -6.80 6.54 -9.54
CA VAL A 253 -8.00 6.52 -10.37
C VAL A 253 -8.88 7.72 -10.05
N SER A 254 -9.57 8.29 -11.05
CA SER A 254 -10.42 9.45 -10.86
C SER A 254 -11.63 9.16 -9.95
N LYS A 255 -12.27 8.00 -10.13
CA LYS A 255 -13.40 7.52 -9.33
C LYS A 255 -13.16 6.07 -8.92
N ASP A 256 -13.52 5.71 -7.71
CA ASP A 256 -13.53 4.32 -7.25
C ASP A 256 -14.88 3.68 -7.56
N LYS A 257 -15.00 3.16 -8.78
CA LYS A 257 -16.23 2.50 -9.25
C LYS A 257 -16.57 1.26 -8.41
N SER A 258 -15.56 0.53 -7.95
CA SER A 258 -15.78 -0.69 -7.17
C SER A 258 -16.35 -0.39 -5.79
N MET A 259 -15.84 0.64 -5.12
CA MET A 259 -16.38 1.08 -3.83
C MET A 259 -17.79 1.66 -3.99
N THR A 260 -18.02 2.51 -4.99
CA THR A 260 -19.36 3.05 -5.28
C THR A 260 -20.35 1.91 -5.50
N ALA A 261 -20.01 0.92 -6.33
CA ALA A 261 -20.89 -0.23 -6.58
C ALA A 261 -21.16 -1.08 -5.33
N LEU A 262 -20.18 -1.26 -4.43
CA LEU A 262 -20.39 -1.96 -3.15
C LEU A 262 -21.37 -1.20 -2.26
N ILE A 263 -21.24 0.13 -2.18
CA ILE A 263 -22.16 0.99 -1.42
C ILE A 263 -23.58 0.89 -2.00
N ASP A 264 -23.72 1.01 -3.31
CA ASP A 264 -25.01 0.90 -4.02
C ASP A 264 -25.67 -0.48 -3.85
N ASN A 265 -24.87 -1.52 -3.58
CA ASN A 265 -25.30 -2.89 -3.33
C ASN A 265 -25.45 -3.23 -1.82
N GLY A 266 -25.57 -2.24 -0.95
CA GLY A 266 -25.95 -2.42 0.47
C GLY A 266 -24.80 -2.28 1.47
N GLU A 267 -23.59 -1.90 1.05
CA GLU A 267 -22.48 -1.63 1.96
C GLU A 267 -22.41 -0.12 2.31
N GLU A 268 -23.55 0.47 2.69
CA GLU A 268 -23.70 1.92 2.93
C GLU A 268 -22.73 2.45 3.99
N TRP A 269 -22.37 1.62 4.98
CA TRP A 269 -21.40 1.96 6.01
C TRP A 269 -20.01 2.33 5.46
N MET A 270 -19.69 1.99 4.21
CA MET A 270 -18.43 2.35 3.55
C MET A 270 -18.45 3.78 2.96
N LEU A 271 -19.58 4.47 2.98
CA LEU A 271 -19.69 5.84 2.44
C LEU A 271 -18.67 6.81 3.00
N PRO A 272 -18.39 6.85 4.34
CA PRO A 272 -17.34 7.72 4.89
C PRO A 272 -15.94 7.47 4.32
N LEU A 273 -15.63 6.24 3.91
CA LEU A 273 -14.35 5.92 3.24
C LEU A 273 -14.28 6.53 1.84
N LEU A 274 -15.38 6.49 1.09
CA LEU A 274 -15.47 7.06 -0.25
C LEU A 274 -15.34 8.58 -0.20
N GLU A 275 -16.03 9.23 0.73
CA GLU A 275 -15.98 10.69 0.93
C GLU A 275 -14.57 11.15 1.30
N LEU A 276 -13.92 10.46 2.24
CA LEU A 276 -12.54 10.75 2.63
C LEU A 276 -11.56 10.56 1.46
N ARG A 277 -11.73 9.48 0.68
CA ARG A 277 -10.93 9.25 -0.53
C ARG A 277 -11.11 10.38 -1.55
N ASP A 278 -12.33 10.87 -1.74
CA ASP A 278 -12.62 11.93 -2.69
C ASP A 278 -12.06 13.29 -2.23
N LEU A 279 -12.10 13.58 -0.93
CA LEU A 279 -11.38 14.71 -0.33
C LEU A 279 -9.88 14.65 -0.64
N LEU A 280 -9.26 13.49 -0.48
CA LEU A 280 -7.84 13.30 -0.80
C LEU A 280 -7.56 13.49 -2.30
N ALA A 281 -8.47 13.06 -3.18
CA ALA A 281 -8.32 13.21 -4.62
C ALA A 281 -8.36 14.67 -5.06
N VAL A 282 -9.28 15.46 -4.52
CA VAL A 282 -9.42 16.90 -4.82
C VAL A 282 -8.26 17.71 -4.26
N SER A 283 -7.82 17.40 -3.03
CA SER A 283 -6.79 18.18 -2.33
C SER A 283 -5.37 18.04 -2.90
N ARG A 284 -5.07 16.93 -3.57
CA ARG A 284 -3.68 16.62 -3.98
C ARG A 284 -3.10 17.58 -5.01
N ASP A 285 -3.92 18.17 -5.86
CA ASP A 285 -3.48 18.99 -6.99
C ASP A 285 -3.88 20.48 -6.80
N SER A 286 -4.18 20.90 -5.56
CA SER A 286 -4.59 22.28 -5.22
C SER A 286 -3.55 22.96 -4.31
N ASP A 287 -3.17 24.17 -4.67
CA ASP A 287 -2.28 25.07 -3.92
C ASP A 287 -2.89 25.56 -2.60
N TYR A 288 -4.21 25.55 -2.49
CA TYR A 288 -4.89 25.85 -1.23
C TYR A 288 -4.50 24.89 -0.10
N TYR A 289 -4.36 23.60 -0.42
CA TYR A 289 -4.06 22.55 0.56
C TYR A 289 -2.56 22.27 0.71
N ARG A 290 -1.73 22.73 -0.22
CA ARG A 290 -0.32 22.36 -0.31
C ARG A 290 0.59 23.59 -0.22
N GLU A 291 1.82 23.35 0.27
CA GLU A 291 2.87 24.36 0.26
C GLU A 291 3.37 24.61 -1.17
N THR A 292 3.82 25.82 -1.44
CA THR A 292 4.47 26.17 -2.71
C THR A 292 5.87 25.58 -2.79
N ARG A 293 6.57 25.53 -1.65
CA ARG A 293 7.93 25.02 -1.52
C ARG A 293 7.95 23.53 -1.30
N ARG A 294 8.85 22.84 -1.97
CA ARG A 294 9.16 21.45 -1.71
C ARG A 294 9.87 21.28 -0.37
N ARG A 295 9.98 20.03 0.10
CA ARG A 295 10.69 19.69 1.35
C ARG A 295 12.18 20.02 1.34
N ASP A 296 12.81 20.04 0.17
CA ASP A 296 14.20 20.45 -0.03
C ASP A 296 14.38 21.99 -0.08
N GLY A 297 13.31 22.74 0.15
CA GLY A 297 13.30 24.19 0.12
C GLY A 297 13.24 24.80 -1.28
N THR A 298 13.25 23.98 -2.34
CA THR A 298 13.18 24.45 -3.73
C THR A 298 11.76 24.79 -4.15
N GLU A 299 11.61 25.84 -4.95
CA GLU A 299 10.40 26.14 -5.71
C GLU A 299 10.61 25.76 -7.17
N LYS A 300 9.68 25.02 -7.73
CA LYS A 300 9.69 24.69 -9.15
C LYS A 300 8.29 24.88 -9.71
N GLU A 301 8.20 25.65 -10.78
CA GLU A 301 6.95 25.93 -11.47
C GLU A 301 6.17 24.63 -11.78
N GLY A 302 4.88 24.62 -11.48
CA GLY A 302 4.01 23.46 -11.65
C GLY A 302 4.22 22.31 -10.65
N GLN A 303 5.08 22.49 -9.63
CA GLN A 303 5.30 21.49 -8.59
C GLN A 303 5.08 22.06 -7.20
N MET A 304 4.12 21.48 -6.51
CA MET A 304 3.76 21.87 -5.14
C MET A 304 4.50 21.03 -4.09
N GLY A 305 4.66 21.60 -2.90
CA GLY A 305 5.26 20.97 -1.72
C GLY A 305 4.33 19.98 -0.98
N PRO A 306 4.61 19.71 0.30
CA PRO A 306 3.78 18.85 1.14
C PRO A 306 2.41 19.49 1.44
N TYR A 307 1.50 18.73 2.02
CA TYR A 307 0.29 19.28 2.61
C TYR A 307 0.60 20.25 3.74
N ARG A 308 -0.14 21.37 3.78
CA ARG A 308 -0.04 22.40 4.83
C ARG A 308 -0.41 21.83 6.20
N PRO A 309 0.16 22.33 7.30
CA PRO A 309 -0.09 21.83 8.65
C PRO A 309 -1.58 21.75 9.02
N TRP A 310 -2.34 22.82 8.77
CA TRP A 310 -3.76 22.84 9.05
C TRP A 310 -4.55 21.75 8.30
N PHE A 311 -4.17 21.47 7.04
CA PHE A 311 -4.85 20.46 6.26
C PHE A 311 -4.46 19.03 6.69
N ARG A 312 -3.22 18.84 7.15
CA ARG A 312 -2.78 17.57 7.78
C ARG A 312 -3.63 17.25 9.03
N ALA A 313 -3.91 18.28 9.86
CA ALA A 313 -4.81 18.16 11.01
C ALA A 313 -6.26 17.87 10.57
N LYS A 314 -6.72 18.53 9.51
CA LYS A 314 -8.05 18.28 8.93
C LYS A 314 -8.18 16.86 8.38
N ILE A 315 -7.19 16.32 7.69
CA ILE A 315 -7.21 14.93 7.22
C ILE A 315 -7.30 13.97 8.42
N LEU A 316 -6.53 14.21 9.49
CA LEU A 316 -6.61 13.39 10.71
C LEU A 316 -8.01 13.41 11.31
N GLU A 317 -8.61 14.59 11.42
CA GLU A 317 -9.99 14.74 11.88
C GLU A 317 -10.97 13.92 11.03
N GLU A 318 -10.89 14.02 9.72
CA GLU A 318 -11.76 13.27 8.80
C GLU A 318 -11.54 11.75 8.84
N VAL A 319 -10.30 11.29 9.01
CA VAL A 319 -10.00 9.86 9.23
C VAL A 319 -10.66 9.35 10.50
N LEU A 320 -10.55 10.10 11.60
CA LEU A 320 -11.12 9.70 12.89
C LEU A 320 -12.65 9.77 12.89
N LYS A 321 -13.26 10.76 12.24
CA LYS A 321 -14.73 10.83 12.04
C LYS A 321 -15.23 9.66 11.18
N ALA A 322 -14.53 9.36 10.10
CA ALA A 322 -14.87 8.19 9.28
C ALA A 322 -14.77 6.90 10.10
N GLN A 323 -13.74 6.76 10.93
CA GLN A 323 -13.61 5.61 11.83
C GLN A 323 -14.76 5.52 12.83
N GLU A 324 -15.12 6.62 13.49
CA GLU A 324 -16.25 6.68 14.43
C GLU A 324 -17.56 6.26 13.75
N ALA A 325 -17.84 6.79 12.56
CA ALA A 325 -19.05 6.46 11.81
C ALA A 325 -19.09 4.97 11.41
N ILE A 326 -17.98 4.42 10.95
CA ILE A 326 -17.89 3.01 10.56
C ILE A 326 -18.04 2.08 11.76
N GLN A 327 -17.51 2.45 12.92
CA GLN A 327 -17.55 1.63 14.14
C GLN A 327 -18.96 1.43 14.70
N ILE A 328 -19.95 2.14 14.19
CA ILE A 328 -21.37 1.89 14.52
C ILE A 328 -21.79 0.49 13.99
N GLU A 329 -21.40 0.14 12.78
CA GLU A 329 -21.74 -1.15 12.16
C GLU A 329 -20.59 -2.18 12.26
N GLU A 330 -19.33 -1.72 12.20
CA GLU A 330 -18.13 -2.54 12.27
C GLU A 330 -17.23 -2.16 13.46
N PRO A 331 -17.62 -2.48 14.72
CA PRO A 331 -16.99 -1.95 15.95
C PRO A 331 -15.49 -2.27 16.08
N GLN A 332 -15.01 -3.32 15.43
CA GLN A 332 -13.60 -3.73 15.51
C GLN A 332 -12.72 -3.07 14.43
N MET A 333 -13.32 -2.32 13.51
CA MET A 333 -12.57 -1.69 12.44
C MET A 333 -11.82 -0.45 12.94
N SER A 334 -10.53 -0.38 12.60
CA SER A 334 -9.68 0.77 12.86
C SER A 334 -9.03 1.22 11.56
N LEU A 335 -9.18 2.50 11.23
CA LEU A 335 -8.59 3.10 10.02
C LEU A 335 -7.16 3.58 10.24
N ILE A 336 -6.84 3.94 11.48
CA ILE A 336 -5.51 4.41 11.90
C ILE A 336 -5.16 3.83 13.27
N SER A 337 -3.97 3.32 13.41
CA SER A 337 -3.51 2.70 14.65
C SER A 337 -3.02 3.74 15.67
N TYR A 338 -3.06 3.40 16.97
CA TYR A 338 -2.47 4.24 18.01
C TYR A 338 -0.98 4.51 17.80
N GLN A 339 -0.24 3.54 17.25
CA GLN A 339 1.17 3.72 16.94
C GLN A 339 1.39 4.79 15.87
N GLU A 340 0.52 4.84 14.84
CA GLU A 340 0.55 5.89 13.83
C GLU A 340 0.20 7.25 14.43
N LEU A 341 -0.82 7.33 15.30
CA LEU A 341 -1.21 8.58 15.97
C LEU A 341 -0.03 9.17 16.78
N VAL A 342 0.64 8.34 17.57
CA VAL A 342 1.83 8.76 18.32
C VAL A 342 2.96 9.20 17.39
N ALA A 343 3.22 8.43 16.35
CA ALA A 343 4.28 8.75 15.38
C ALA A 343 3.98 10.02 14.58
N ILE A 344 2.71 10.29 14.24
CA ILE A 344 2.27 11.55 13.62
C ILE A 344 2.56 12.73 14.53
N GLN A 345 2.23 12.64 15.83
CA GLN A 345 2.51 13.71 16.78
C GLN A 345 4.01 14.00 16.88
N ILE A 346 4.85 12.95 16.94
CA ILE A 346 6.31 13.11 16.97
C ILE A 346 6.81 13.80 15.69
N LEU A 347 6.27 13.45 14.52
CA LEU A 347 6.64 14.08 13.26
C LEU A 347 6.20 15.55 13.19
N TRP A 348 5.00 15.86 13.70
CA TRP A 348 4.53 17.24 13.77
C TRP A 348 5.43 18.10 14.67
N TYR A 349 5.80 17.60 15.84
CA TYR A 349 6.77 18.30 16.71
C TYR A 349 8.12 18.48 16.04
N ARG A 350 8.63 17.47 15.33
CA ARG A 350 9.87 17.59 14.57
C ARG A 350 9.79 18.67 13.48
N ASP A 351 8.66 18.75 12.79
CA ASP A 351 8.42 19.71 11.71
C ASP A 351 7.95 21.08 12.27
N SER A 352 8.05 21.31 13.60
CA SER A 352 7.64 22.54 14.30
C SER A 352 6.17 22.92 14.15
N ILE A 353 5.31 21.92 13.99
CA ILE A 353 3.86 22.09 13.97
C ILE A 353 3.35 21.92 15.41
N PHE A 354 3.03 23.03 16.08
CA PHE A 354 2.58 23.06 17.47
C PHE A 354 1.12 23.52 17.62
N GLU A 355 0.53 24.08 16.57
CA GLU A 355 -0.84 24.58 16.56
C GLU A 355 -1.87 23.47 16.72
N PHE A 356 -1.52 22.24 16.32
CA PHE A 356 -2.41 21.09 16.30
C PHE A 356 -1.83 19.93 17.11
N ARG A 357 -2.67 19.26 17.89
CA ARG A 357 -2.30 18.07 18.65
C ARG A 357 -3.17 16.89 18.24
N VAL A 358 -2.54 15.77 18.01
CA VAL A 358 -3.23 14.51 17.67
C VAL A 358 -4.19 14.11 18.79
N SER A 359 -3.75 14.25 20.07
CA SER A 359 -4.57 13.92 21.23
C SER A 359 -5.84 14.78 21.32
N ASP A 360 -5.74 16.08 21.04
CA ASP A 360 -6.89 16.99 21.14
C ASP A 360 -7.93 16.65 20.07
N ILE A 361 -7.48 16.38 18.83
CA ILE A 361 -8.37 15.95 17.73
C ILE A 361 -9.03 14.61 18.08
N TYR A 362 -8.25 13.64 18.58
CA TYR A 362 -8.77 12.33 18.96
C TYR A 362 -9.81 12.43 20.10
N ASN A 363 -9.47 13.15 21.17
CA ASN A 363 -10.35 13.31 22.34
C ASN A 363 -11.66 14.03 22.00
N GLN A 364 -11.61 15.00 21.10
CA GLN A 364 -12.80 15.72 20.64
C GLN A 364 -13.78 14.79 19.90
N ILE A 365 -13.29 13.84 19.10
CA ILE A 365 -14.13 12.95 18.31
C ILE A 365 -14.65 11.79 19.16
N PHE A 366 -13.77 11.10 19.87
CA PHE A 366 -14.14 9.90 20.64
C PHE A 366 -14.60 10.19 22.08
N ASN A 367 -14.72 11.46 22.46
CA ASN A 367 -15.02 11.87 23.83
C ASN A 367 -14.19 11.12 24.89
N SER A 368 -12.90 11.02 24.65
CA SER A 368 -11.92 10.26 25.43
C SER A 368 -10.86 11.17 26.04
N ASP A 369 -10.06 10.64 26.94
CA ASP A 369 -8.93 11.34 27.55
C ASP A 369 -7.63 10.63 27.21
N MET A 370 -7.19 10.75 25.96
CA MET A 370 -5.89 10.24 25.53
C MET A 370 -4.80 11.05 26.25
N MET A 371 -3.96 10.38 27.01
CA MET A 371 -2.96 11.01 27.84
C MET A 371 -2.03 11.96 27.08
N LYS A 372 -1.89 13.16 27.61
CA LYS A 372 -0.93 14.17 27.14
C LYS A 372 0.45 13.84 27.70
N SER A 373 1.45 13.71 26.82
CA SER A 373 2.86 13.64 27.27
C SER A 373 3.37 15.03 27.59
N ASP A 374 3.18 15.49 28.82
CA ASP A 374 3.34 16.89 29.20
C ASP A 374 4.76 17.42 29.19
N LYS A 375 5.78 16.61 29.51
CA LYS A 375 7.14 17.12 29.73
C LYS A 375 7.84 17.71 28.49
N LEU A 376 7.76 17.04 27.36
CA LEU A 376 8.40 17.53 26.13
C LEU A 376 7.66 18.72 25.55
N GLU A 377 6.37 18.77 25.79
CA GLU A 377 5.48 19.82 25.35
C GLU A 377 5.64 21.10 26.17
N GLU A 378 5.69 20.99 27.49
CA GLU A 378 5.99 22.14 28.36
C GLU A 378 7.33 22.78 28.01
N GLN A 379 8.37 21.95 27.74
CA GLN A 379 9.67 22.46 27.32
C GLN A 379 9.56 23.26 26.02
N LYS A 380 8.85 22.74 25.02
CA LYS A 380 8.71 23.41 23.71
C LYS A 380 7.81 24.61 23.76
N ARG A 381 6.77 24.60 24.59
CA ARG A 381 5.95 25.78 24.86
C ARG A 381 6.77 26.88 25.46
N ARG A 382 7.62 26.55 26.46
CA ARG A 382 8.56 27.51 27.05
C ARG A 382 9.56 28.03 25.99
N GLU A 383 10.09 27.17 25.13
CA GLU A 383 11.00 27.60 24.04
C GLU A 383 10.30 28.57 23.08
N ALA A 384 9.02 28.30 22.72
CA ALA A 384 8.23 29.18 21.87
C ALA A 384 7.90 30.53 22.55
N GLU A 385 7.52 30.51 23.83
CA GLU A 385 7.27 31.70 24.64
C GLU A 385 8.52 32.57 24.78
N ILE A 386 9.67 31.96 25.05
CA ILE A 386 10.96 32.64 25.10
C ILE A 386 11.29 33.28 23.73
N LEU A 387 11.05 32.53 22.64
CA LEU A 387 11.31 33.04 21.29
C LEU A 387 10.44 34.25 20.98
N GLN A 388 9.16 34.23 21.32
CA GLN A 388 8.26 35.37 21.17
C GLN A 388 8.74 36.60 21.96
N GLN A 389 9.15 36.37 23.21
CA GLN A 389 9.66 37.46 24.07
C GLN A 389 10.96 38.03 23.53
N VAL A 390 11.91 37.19 23.10
CA VAL A 390 13.21 37.64 22.59
C VAL A 390 13.09 38.41 21.27
N CYS A 391 12.20 37.92 20.39
CA CYS A 391 11.93 38.59 19.10
C CYS A 391 10.94 39.75 19.23
N LYS A 392 10.54 40.15 20.44
CA LYS A 392 9.58 41.25 20.68
C LYS A 392 8.31 41.16 19.84
N GLU A 393 7.82 39.95 19.70
CA GLU A 393 6.65 39.60 18.88
C GLU A 393 6.80 39.86 17.37
N SER A 394 8.01 40.12 16.88
CA SER A 394 8.27 40.20 15.43
C SER A 394 8.03 38.85 14.76
N SER A 395 6.98 38.76 13.96
CA SER A 395 6.62 37.53 13.25
C SER A 395 7.69 37.09 12.25
N GLU A 396 8.45 38.05 11.70
CA GLU A 396 9.51 37.79 10.72
C GLU A 396 10.76 37.19 11.38
N ASP A 397 11.17 37.72 12.54
CA ASP A 397 12.30 37.22 13.30
C ASP A 397 12.02 35.82 13.85
N ILE A 398 10.80 35.58 14.34
CA ILE A 398 10.33 34.27 14.81
C ILE A 398 10.38 33.26 13.65
N ALA A 399 9.91 33.64 12.45
CA ALA A 399 9.93 32.78 11.27
C ALA A 399 11.37 32.43 10.86
N LEU A 400 12.29 33.40 10.84
CA LEU A 400 13.69 33.17 10.53
C LEU A 400 14.35 32.19 11.52
N ILE A 401 14.19 32.41 12.83
CA ILE A 401 14.81 31.56 13.84
C ILE A 401 14.24 30.15 13.76
N ASN A 402 12.94 29.99 13.56
CA ASN A 402 12.33 28.69 13.36
C ASN A 402 12.83 27.97 12.08
N GLU A 403 13.06 28.71 10.99
CA GLU A 403 13.67 28.16 9.77
C GLU A 403 15.11 27.67 10.06
N MET A 404 15.92 28.48 10.73
CA MET A 404 17.28 28.12 11.12
C MET A 404 17.34 26.90 12.05
N LEU A 405 16.46 26.82 13.06
CA LEU A 405 16.32 25.67 13.96
C LEU A 405 15.89 24.42 13.21
N THR A 406 15.00 24.54 12.23
CA THR A 406 14.54 23.42 11.39
C THR A 406 15.67 22.91 10.51
N LEU A 407 16.45 23.80 9.88
CA LEU A 407 17.66 23.44 9.13
C LEU A 407 18.68 22.71 10.01
N GLN A 408 18.95 23.25 11.20
CA GLN A 408 19.86 22.62 12.16
C GLN A 408 19.37 21.23 12.57
N LYS A 409 18.11 21.08 12.95
CA LYS A 409 17.52 19.80 13.38
C LYS A 409 17.51 18.76 12.24
N SER A 410 17.19 19.17 11.02
CA SER A 410 17.20 18.27 9.86
C SER A 410 18.60 17.72 9.55
N LYS A 411 19.64 18.53 9.75
CA LYS A 411 21.03 18.12 9.50
C LYS A 411 21.73 17.42 10.67
N ILE A 412 21.28 17.60 11.90
CA ILE A 412 21.74 16.79 13.05
C ILE A 412 21.38 15.33 12.86
N LEU A 413 20.25 15.02 12.25
CA LEU A 413 19.79 13.65 11.93
C LEU A 413 20.55 13.04 10.73
N LEU A 414 21.21 13.85 9.92
CA LEU A 414 22.05 13.38 8.83
C LEU A 414 23.47 13.13 9.35
N ARG A 415 24.00 11.95 9.14
CA ARG A 415 25.36 11.53 9.51
C ARG A 415 26.48 12.45 8.98
N LYS A 416 26.15 13.36 8.06
CA LYS A 416 27.08 14.36 7.47
C LYS A 416 26.53 15.76 7.67
N LYS A 417 27.17 16.52 8.56
CA LYS A 417 26.88 17.95 8.81
C LYS A 417 27.41 18.89 7.70
N ARG A 418 27.71 18.39 6.50
CA ARG A 418 28.19 19.21 5.38
C ARG A 418 27.10 20.16 4.91
N GLY A 419 27.46 21.42 4.75
CA GLY A 419 26.61 22.49 4.21
C GLY A 419 25.59 23.08 5.20
N LEU A 420 25.68 22.82 6.53
CA LEU A 420 24.79 23.47 7.50
C LEU A 420 25.08 24.97 7.60
N SER A 421 26.36 25.37 7.64
CA SER A 421 26.75 26.76 7.67
C SER A 421 26.28 27.53 6.44
N ASP A 422 26.49 26.95 5.24
CA ASP A 422 26.08 27.54 3.97
C ASP A 422 24.55 27.72 3.87
N ASP A 423 23.78 26.75 4.37
CA ASP A 423 22.32 26.86 4.37
C ASP A 423 21.81 27.87 5.39
N LEU A 424 22.47 27.99 6.57
CA LEU A 424 22.14 28.99 7.57
C LEU A 424 22.50 30.40 7.07
N GLU A 425 23.67 30.58 6.42
CA GLU A 425 24.08 31.83 5.79
C GLU A 425 23.09 32.24 4.69
N THR A 426 22.69 31.32 3.83
CA THR A 426 21.71 31.58 2.78
C THR A 426 20.34 32.01 3.34
N SER A 427 19.90 31.45 4.46
CA SER A 427 18.62 31.83 5.12
C SER A 427 18.73 33.24 5.71
N LEU A 428 19.88 33.57 6.33
CA LEU A 428 20.17 34.88 6.86
C LEU A 428 20.25 35.97 5.76
N GLU A 429 20.95 35.68 4.67
CA GLU A 429 21.05 36.61 3.52
C GLU A 429 19.69 36.94 2.92
N ARG A 430 18.85 35.92 2.71
CA ARG A 430 17.47 36.08 2.21
C ARG A 430 16.60 36.94 3.13
N PHE A 431 16.80 36.83 4.44
CA PHE A 431 16.08 37.63 5.42
C PHE A 431 16.56 39.09 5.37
N LEU A 432 17.87 39.31 5.33
CA LEU A 432 18.46 40.66 5.24
C LEU A 432 18.05 41.35 3.94
N ASP A 433 18.00 40.65 2.81
CA ASP A 433 17.54 41.20 1.52
C ASP A 433 16.06 41.65 1.53
N LYS A 434 15.24 41.09 2.44
CA LYS A 434 13.84 41.52 2.64
C LYS A 434 13.71 42.76 3.52
N ILE A 435 14.61 42.94 4.50
CA ILE A 435 14.56 44.06 5.46
C ILE A 435 15.28 45.29 4.94
N VAL A 436 16.31 45.13 4.13
CA VAL A 436 17.09 46.22 3.54
C VAL A 436 16.83 46.20 2.03
N PRO A 437 15.78 46.88 1.52
CA PRO A 437 15.62 47.05 0.08
C PRO A 437 16.80 47.87 -0.45
N LYS A 438 17.45 47.33 -1.50
CA LYS A 438 18.51 48.00 -2.23
C LYS A 438 18.05 49.29 -2.88
#